data_3277364efd9b704de16d363f168e51e2
#
_entry.id   3277364efd9b704de16d363f168e51e2
#
_cell.length_a   1.000
_cell.length_b   1.000
_cell.length_c   1.000
_cell.angle_alpha   90.00
_cell.angle_beta   90.00
_cell.angle_gamma   90.00
#
_symmetry.space_group_name_H-M   'P 1'
#
loop_
_entity.id
_entity.type
_entity.pdbx_description
1 polymer ?
#
loop_
_entity_poly.entity_id
_entity_poly.type
_entity_poly.pdbx_seq_one_letter_code
_entity_poly.pdbx_strand_id
1 'polypeptide(L)'
;AQEFNEAVENQVEPSQVSQKPATPDQQVLAGQLSRRVGAALEALPPKQRTAFILKNNQGLSIKEIAEMMQTAEGTVKVHLHRAVTALRQSLAEFA
;
A
#
# COMPACT_ATOMS: atom_id res chain seq x y z
N ALA A 1 -17.29 4.14 -4.18
CA ALA A 1 -17.11 4.07 -4.32
C ALA A 1 -16.70 3.65 -4.51
N GLN A 2 -16.80 3.36 -4.43
CA GLN A 2 -16.55 3.03 -4.68
C GLN A 2 -16.11 2.86 -5.35
N GLU A 3 -15.98 2.67 -5.77
CA GLU A 3 -15.63 2.52 -6.51
C GLU A 3 -14.81 2.07 -6.73
N PHE A 4 -14.68 1.56 -6.88
CA PHE A 4 -14.07 1.22 -7.04
C PHE A 4 -13.76 0.51 -6.87
N ASN A 5 -14.07 0.26 -6.82
CA ASN A 5 -14.00 -0.20 -6.65
C ASN A 5 -14.04 -0.80 -6.27
N GLU A 6 -14.48 -0.93 -6.09
CA GLU A 6 -14.77 -1.40 -5.81
C GLU A 6 -14.72 -2.14 -5.74
N ALA A 7 -14.80 -2.42 -5.90
CA ALA A 7 -14.89 -3.09 -5.96
C ALA A 7 -14.25 -3.63 -6.10
N VAL A 8 -14.14 -3.76 -6.35
CA VAL A 8 -13.74 -4.12 -6.50
C VAL A 8 -13.08 -4.49 -6.35
N GLU A 9 -13.17 -4.52 -6.35
CA GLU A 9 -12.93 -4.74 -6.19
C GLU A 9 -12.81 -5.25 -5.77
N ASN A 10 -13.18 -5.55 -5.84
CA ASN A 10 -13.29 -6.11 -5.48
C ASN A 10 -13.33 -6.85 -5.20
N GLN A 11 -13.48 -7.23 -5.11
CA GLN A 11 -13.58 -8.04 -4.99
C GLN A 11 -13.25 -8.87 -5.19
N VAL A 12 -13.50 -9.07 -5.77
CA VAL A 12 -13.00 -9.94 -5.92
C VAL A 12 -12.37 -10.51 -5.59
N GLU A 13 -12.52 -10.99 -5.97
CA GLU A 13 -11.87 -11.33 -5.11
C GLU A 13 -10.50 -11.76 -5.18
N PRO A 14 -9.57 -11.03 -4.88
CA PRO A 14 -8.17 -11.30 -4.89
C PRO A 14 -7.77 -12.47 -4.03
N SER A 15 -8.54 -12.71 -3.04
CA SER A 15 -8.27 -13.85 -2.17
C SER A 15 -8.33 -15.17 -2.90
N GLN A 16 -9.00 -15.19 -4.03
CA GLN A 16 -9.10 -16.43 -4.78
C GLN A 16 -7.80 -16.83 -5.42
N VAL A 17 -6.96 -15.85 -5.70
CA VAL A 17 -5.65 -16.13 -6.28
C VAL A 17 -4.80 -16.91 -5.28
N SER A 18 -4.95 -16.62 -4.01
CA SER A 18 -4.12 -17.24 -3.00
C SER A 18 -4.51 -18.66 -2.68
N GLN A 19 -5.54 -19.17 -3.32
CA GLN A 19 -5.93 -20.56 -3.07
C GLN A 19 -4.94 -21.56 -3.62
N LYS A 20 -4.16 -21.17 -4.61
CA LYS A 20 -3.08 -22.02 -5.09
C LYS A 20 -1.91 -21.94 -4.14
N PRO A 21 -1.40 -23.10 -3.68
CA PRO A 21 -0.20 -23.06 -2.85
C PRO A 21 0.98 -22.51 -3.65
N ALA A 22 1.76 -21.68 -3.02
CA ALA A 22 2.96 -21.16 -3.64
C ALA A 22 4.05 -22.24 -3.64
N THR A 23 4.88 -22.26 -4.70
CA THR A 23 6.05 -23.12 -4.68
C THR A 23 7.05 -22.59 -3.64
N PRO A 24 8.00 -23.44 -3.20
CA PRO A 24 9.00 -22.96 -2.25
C PRO A 24 9.77 -21.75 -2.76
N ASP A 25 10.10 -21.70 -4.06
CA ASP A 25 10.77 -20.54 -4.62
C ASP A 25 9.91 -19.31 -4.56
N GLN A 26 8.63 -19.45 -4.87
CA GLN A 26 7.70 -18.33 -4.79
C GLN A 26 7.53 -17.85 -3.36
N GLN A 27 7.52 -18.77 -2.40
CA GLN A 27 7.41 -18.39 -1.00
C GLN A 27 8.63 -17.60 -0.53
N VAL A 28 9.81 -17.99 -0.95
CA VAL A 28 11.03 -17.27 -0.61
C VAL A 28 11.00 -15.86 -1.19
N LEU A 29 10.62 -15.74 -2.47
CA LEU A 29 10.54 -14.43 -3.11
C LEU A 29 9.49 -13.55 -2.43
N ALA A 30 8.33 -14.13 -2.12
CA ALA A 30 7.28 -13.36 -1.44
C ALA A 30 7.73 -12.88 -0.08
N GLY A 31 8.47 -13.71 0.66
CA GLY A 31 9.01 -13.32 1.95
C GLY A 31 10.04 -12.22 1.83
N GLN A 32 10.91 -12.30 0.83
CA GLN A 32 11.90 -11.25 0.58
C GLN A 32 11.22 -9.95 0.20
N LEU A 33 10.20 -10.01 -0.66
CA LEU A 33 9.47 -8.82 -1.07
C LEU A 33 8.75 -8.20 0.12
N SER A 34 8.11 -9.00 0.95
CA SER A 34 7.43 -8.50 2.14
C SER A 34 8.39 -7.76 3.06
N ARG A 35 9.58 -8.31 3.26
CA ARG A 35 10.58 -7.66 4.11
C ARG A 35 11.04 -6.34 3.49
N ARG A 36 11.22 -6.32 2.17
CA ARG A 36 11.62 -5.10 1.48
C ARG A 36 10.56 -4.02 1.59
N VAL A 37 9.30 -4.40 1.39
CA VAL A 37 8.20 -3.45 1.51
C VAL A 37 8.11 -2.94 2.94
N GLY A 38 8.21 -3.84 3.93
CA GLY A 38 8.16 -3.45 5.33
C GLY A 38 9.27 -2.48 5.68
N ALA A 39 10.50 -2.77 5.25
CA ALA A 39 11.63 -1.90 5.52
C ALA A 39 11.45 -0.54 4.83
N ALA A 40 10.96 -0.56 3.58
CA ALA A 40 10.74 0.68 2.86
C ALA A 40 9.67 1.53 3.53
N LEU A 41 8.60 0.90 4.02
CA LEU A 41 7.56 1.63 4.74
C LEU A 41 8.11 2.26 6.02
N GLU A 42 8.93 1.51 6.75
CA GLU A 42 9.50 2.05 7.98
C GLU A 42 10.47 3.20 7.72
N ALA A 43 11.06 3.23 6.55
CA ALA A 43 11.97 4.32 6.18
C ALA A 43 11.23 5.59 5.77
N LEU A 44 9.92 5.50 5.52
CA LEU A 44 9.15 6.69 5.16
C LEU A 44 8.99 7.63 6.35
N PRO A 45 8.93 8.94 6.11
CA PRO A 45 8.53 9.87 7.16
C PRO A 45 7.17 9.47 7.73
N PRO A 46 6.92 9.72 9.01
CA PRO A 46 5.72 9.19 9.68
C PRO A 46 4.41 9.54 8.99
N LYS A 47 4.25 10.77 8.52
CA LYS A 47 2.99 11.18 7.90
C LYS A 47 2.77 10.50 6.56
N GLN A 48 3.85 10.31 5.80
CA GLN A 48 3.75 9.59 4.53
C GLN A 48 3.39 8.12 4.77
N ARG A 49 4.03 7.51 5.75
CA ARG A 49 3.74 6.13 6.10
C ARG A 49 2.30 5.96 6.55
N THR A 50 1.85 6.86 7.44
CA THR A 50 0.49 6.81 7.95
C THR A 50 -0.52 6.93 6.81
N ALA A 51 -0.36 7.91 5.94
CA ALA A 51 -1.27 8.10 4.82
C ALA A 51 -1.30 6.87 3.91
N PHE A 52 -0.13 6.32 3.63
CA PHE A 52 -0.05 5.16 2.76
C PHE A 52 -0.75 3.93 3.37
N ILE A 53 -0.52 3.69 4.65
CA ILE A 53 -1.14 2.55 5.33
C ILE A 53 -2.66 2.74 5.40
N LEU A 54 -3.14 3.92 5.72
CA LEU A 54 -4.57 4.17 5.78
C LEU A 54 -5.22 3.98 4.43
N LYS A 55 -4.56 4.39 3.36
CA LYS A 55 -5.11 4.25 2.02
C LYS A 55 -5.12 2.80 1.56
N ASN A 56 -4.04 2.07 1.77
CA ASN A 56 -3.86 0.77 1.14
C ASN A 56 -4.26 -0.40 2.04
N ASN A 57 -4.02 -0.29 3.33
CA ASN A 57 -4.38 -1.38 4.25
C ASN A 57 -5.79 -1.23 4.80
N GLN A 58 -6.21 -0.01 5.08
CA GLN A 58 -7.53 0.25 5.65
C GLN A 58 -8.56 0.59 4.59
N GLY A 59 -8.12 0.89 3.38
CA GLY A 59 -9.03 1.20 2.28
C GLY A 59 -9.77 2.52 2.42
N LEU A 60 -9.22 3.47 3.18
CA LEU A 60 -9.87 4.74 3.40
C LEU A 60 -9.74 5.65 2.20
N SER A 61 -10.73 6.52 2.02
CA SER A 61 -10.68 7.55 0.99
C SER A 61 -9.72 8.66 1.42
N ILE A 62 -9.29 9.47 0.43
CA ILE A 62 -8.42 10.62 0.74
C ILE A 62 -9.12 11.55 1.71
N LYS A 63 -10.44 11.75 1.54
CA LYS A 63 -11.19 12.59 2.45
C LYS A 63 -11.15 12.05 3.88
N GLU A 64 -11.36 10.75 4.03
CA GLU A 64 -11.32 10.13 5.36
C GLU A 64 -9.93 10.22 5.98
N ILE A 65 -8.90 10.02 5.18
CA ILE A 65 -7.53 10.14 5.68
C ILE A 65 -7.26 11.57 6.12
N ALA A 66 -7.69 12.55 5.32
CA ALA A 66 -7.49 13.94 5.67
C ALA A 66 -8.17 14.28 6.99
N GLU A 67 -9.36 13.75 7.21
CA GLU A 67 -10.06 13.97 8.46
C GLU A 67 -9.32 13.33 9.63
N MET A 68 -8.87 12.10 9.45
CA MET A 68 -8.17 11.40 10.53
C MET A 68 -6.82 12.05 10.86
N MET A 69 -6.12 12.52 9.84
CA MET A 69 -4.82 13.15 10.03
C MET A 69 -4.92 14.64 10.32
N GLN A 70 -6.13 15.18 10.28
CA GLN A 70 -6.39 16.60 10.55
C GLN A 70 -5.57 17.49 9.61
N THR A 71 -5.67 17.17 8.31
CA THR A 71 -4.95 17.91 7.30
C THR A 71 -5.80 18.04 6.04
N ALA A 72 -5.34 18.81 5.08
CA ALA A 72 -6.07 19.00 3.84
C ALA A 72 -5.92 17.78 2.92
N GLU A 73 -6.92 17.57 2.08
CA GLU A 73 -6.87 16.47 1.11
C GLU A 73 -5.68 16.59 0.18
N GLY A 74 -5.36 17.83 -0.26
CA GLY A 74 -4.19 18.02 -1.10
C GLY A 74 -2.90 17.60 -0.43
N THR A 75 -2.80 17.83 0.87
CA THR A 75 -1.63 17.41 1.63
C THR A 75 -1.54 15.88 1.68
N VAL A 76 -2.68 15.21 1.86
CA VAL A 76 -2.72 13.74 1.82
C VAL A 76 -2.24 13.22 0.48
N LYS A 77 -2.69 13.85 -0.61
CA LYS A 77 -2.26 13.44 -1.95
C LYS A 77 -0.75 13.55 -2.10
N VAL A 78 -0.16 14.62 -1.57
CA VAL A 78 1.29 14.81 -1.63
C VAL A 78 1.99 13.71 -0.83
N HIS A 79 1.50 13.42 0.37
CA HIS A 79 2.09 12.36 1.18
C HIS A 79 2.03 11.01 0.47
N LEU A 80 0.89 10.70 -0.15
CA LEU A 80 0.73 9.44 -0.87
C LEU A 80 1.66 9.38 -2.08
N HIS A 81 1.76 10.46 -2.82
CA HIS A 81 2.64 10.50 -3.98
C HIS A 81 4.10 10.27 -3.58
N ARG A 82 4.54 10.95 -2.54
CA ARG A 82 5.91 10.81 -2.07
C ARG A 82 6.19 9.41 -1.53
N ALA A 83 5.21 8.84 -0.82
CA ALA A 83 5.34 7.48 -0.32
C ALA A 83 5.50 6.49 -1.47
N VAL A 84 4.65 6.59 -2.48
CA VAL A 84 4.71 5.68 -3.63
C VAL A 84 6.04 5.84 -4.36
N THR A 85 6.50 7.07 -4.54
CA THR A 85 7.76 7.33 -5.23
C THR A 85 8.92 6.67 -4.47
N ALA A 86 8.95 6.84 -3.15
CA ALA A 86 10.02 6.27 -2.33
C ALA A 86 9.96 4.74 -2.36
N LEU A 87 8.76 4.17 -2.30
CA LEU A 87 8.62 2.72 -2.36
C LEU A 87 9.06 2.15 -3.69
N ARG A 88 8.74 2.84 -4.79
CA ARG A 88 9.18 2.40 -6.10
C ARG A 88 10.70 2.39 -6.21
N GLN A 89 11.35 3.39 -5.65
CA GLN A 89 12.80 3.44 -5.68
C GLN A 89 13.42 2.30 -4.87
N SER A 90 12.87 2.03 -3.70
CA SER A 90 13.36 0.93 -2.88
C SER A 90 13.18 -0.41 -3.56
N LEU A 91 12.02 -0.62 -4.19
CA LEU A 91 11.73 -1.90 -4.83
C LEU A 91 12.48 -2.08 -6.14
N ALA A 92 12.83 -0.98 -6.81
CA ALA A 92 13.64 -1.07 -8.02
C ALA A 92 15.02 -1.66 -7.72
N GLU A 93 15.56 -1.37 -6.55
CA GLU A 93 16.83 -1.95 -6.14
C GLU A 93 16.72 -3.43 -5.87
N PHE A 94 15.54 -3.88 -5.45
CA PHE A 94 15.30 -5.28 -5.19
C PHE A 94 15.32 -6.10 -6.47
N ALA A 95 14.73 -5.55 -7.52
CA ALA A 95 14.65 -6.25 -8.79
C ALA A 95 16.00 -6.27 -9.47
#